data_27d6fd724e10fb305608092af9c69512
#
_entry.id   27d6fd724e10fb305608092af9c69512
#
_cell.length_a   1.000
_cell.length_b   1.000
_cell.length_c   1.000
_cell.angle_alpha   90.00
_cell.angle_beta   90.00
_cell.angle_gamma   90.00
#
_symmetry.space_group_name_H-M   'P 1'
#
loop_
_entity.id
_entity.type
_entity.pdbx_description
1 polymer ?
#
loop_
_entity_poly.entity_id
_entity_poly.type
_entity_poly.pdbx_seq_one_letter_code
_entity_poly.pdbx_strand_id
1 'polypeptide(L)'
;MNILLTGGTGFLGSKIIDSSLFNNLYYPTREEMDLTEMDSIKRFLMAKNIDVVIHCAALVRMNKCQNNPDHAITNNIIGTSNLVVQIIEASRQTKKNYRFIHISTDAVYPGDRGNYNENSKTIPYNNYGWSKLGAECAVRLLPDHAIVRTTFFDEDNIRFKTSATDIYKSNMPVTDLVKSLHELVYSGFIGTVNIGLERMSDFDRKIKYNPSIMKTTRSEIEKFAGISLPQDSSMNCDLWNKICKS
;
A
#
# COMPACT_ATOMS: atom_id res chain seq x y z
N MET A 1 -9.94 8.49 -18.81
CA MET A 1 -9.93 7.40 -17.82
C MET A 1 -10.31 7.99 -16.48
N ASN A 2 -11.36 7.49 -15.86
CA ASN A 2 -11.87 7.94 -14.58
C ASN A 2 -11.33 7.05 -13.46
N ILE A 3 -10.71 7.64 -12.45
CA ILE A 3 -10.00 6.91 -11.41
C ILE A 3 -10.72 7.09 -10.06
N LEU A 4 -11.05 6.01 -9.40
CA LEU A 4 -11.49 6.02 -8.01
C LEU A 4 -10.27 5.82 -7.11
N LEU A 5 -9.98 6.80 -6.27
CA LEU A 5 -8.98 6.71 -5.22
C LEU A 5 -9.66 6.54 -3.87
N THR A 6 -9.53 5.39 -3.24
CA THR A 6 -9.97 5.22 -1.86
C THR A 6 -8.86 5.61 -0.89
N GLY A 7 -9.22 6.15 0.25
CA GLY A 7 -8.22 6.61 1.23
C GLY A 7 -7.53 7.92 0.84
N GLY A 8 -8.21 8.80 0.07
CA GLY A 8 -7.71 10.11 -0.34
C GLY A 8 -7.28 11.01 0.81
N THR A 9 -7.88 10.87 1.99
CA THR A 9 -7.51 11.62 3.21
C THR A 9 -6.28 11.04 3.93
N GLY A 10 -5.79 9.87 3.51
CA GLY A 10 -4.58 9.25 4.05
C GLY A 10 -3.29 9.85 3.49
N PHE A 11 -2.15 9.48 4.08
CA PHE A 11 -0.86 10.06 3.69
C PHE A 11 -0.52 9.83 2.20
N LEU A 12 -0.59 8.60 1.69
CA LEU A 12 -0.35 8.34 0.27
C LEU A 12 -1.44 8.95 -0.62
N GLY A 13 -2.71 8.83 -0.20
CA GLY A 13 -3.84 9.35 -0.97
C GLY A 13 -3.76 10.86 -1.18
N SER A 14 -3.42 11.65 -0.15
CA SER A 14 -3.23 13.09 -0.28
C SER A 14 -2.09 13.44 -1.24
N LYS A 15 -0.95 12.72 -1.18
CA LYS A 15 0.16 12.94 -2.11
C LYS A 15 -0.20 12.59 -3.57
N ILE A 16 -1.08 11.59 -3.78
CA ILE A 16 -1.63 11.29 -5.12
C ILE A 16 -2.47 12.46 -5.63
N ILE A 17 -3.36 13.01 -4.79
CA ILE A 17 -4.20 14.16 -5.14
C ILE A 17 -3.34 15.38 -5.45
N ASP A 18 -2.39 15.71 -4.57
CA ASP A 18 -1.53 16.89 -4.68
C ASP A 18 -0.58 16.83 -5.89
N SER A 19 -0.23 15.62 -6.34
CA SER A 19 0.69 15.44 -7.48
C SER A 19 0.17 15.95 -8.81
N SER A 20 -1.14 16.09 -8.97
CA SER A 20 -1.82 16.46 -10.23
C SER A 20 -1.48 15.56 -11.43
N LEU A 21 -0.89 14.38 -11.20
CA LEU A 21 -0.56 13.42 -12.26
C LEU A 21 -1.78 12.66 -12.79
N PHE A 22 -2.82 12.52 -11.95
CA PHE A 22 -4.00 11.73 -12.25
C PHE A 22 -5.19 12.62 -12.64
N ASN A 23 -5.60 12.54 -13.89
CA ASN A 23 -6.77 13.25 -14.38
C ASN A 23 -8.07 12.51 -14.00
N ASN A 24 -9.17 13.25 -13.83
CA ASN A 24 -10.49 12.70 -13.49
C ASN A 24 -10.49 11.79 -12.26
N LEU A 25 -9.89 12.27 -11.17
CA LEU A 25 -9.75 11.55 -9.92
C LEU A 25 -10.98 11.78 -9.02
N TYR A 26 -11.67 10.70 -8.65
CA TYR A 26 -12.73 10.67 -7.63
C TYR A 26 -12.14 10.13 -6.33
N TYR A 27 -12.19 10.91 -5.25
CA TYR A 27 -11.63 10.53 -3.94
C TYR A 27 -12.65 10.75 -2.82
N PRO A 28 -13.69 9.89 -2.77
CA PRO A 28 -14.75 10.05 -1.79
C PRO A 28 -14.23 9.98 -0.36
N THR A 29 -14.83 10.79 0.52
CA THR A 29 -14.68 10.65 1.96
C THR A 29 -15.36 9.36 2.45
N ARG A 30 -15.12 8.98 3.71
CA ARG A 30 -15.81 7.82 4.27
C ARG A 30 -17.33 7.99 4.32
N GLU A 31 -17.81 9.21 4.52
CA GLU A 31 -19.24 9.53 4.54
C GLU A 31 -19.89 9.37 3.16
N GLU A 32 -19.15 9.66 2.10
CA GLU A 32 -19.61 9.51 0.71
C GLU A 32 -19.52 8.05 0.24
N MET A 33 -18.50 7.29 0.70
CA MET A 33 -18.32 5.88 0.36
C MET A 33 -17.64 5.12 1.51
N ASP A 34 -18.43 4.51 2.39
CA ASP A 34 -17.92 3.62 3.44
C ASP A 34 -17.67 2.22 2.90
N LEU A 35 -16.41 1.77 2.95
CA LEU A 35 -16.01 0.44 2.47
C LEU A 35 -16.54 -0.71 3.34
N THR A 36 -16.99 -0.43 4.56
CA THR A 36 -17.62 -1.44 5.41
C THR A 36 -19.08 -1.70 5.06
N GLU A 37 -19.68 -0.83 4.21
CA GLU A 37 -21.07 -0.85 3.81
C GLU A 37 -21.20 -1.11 2.30
N MET A 38 -21.60 -2.33 1.91
CA MET A 38 -21.68 -2.74 0.50
C MET A 38 -22.59 -1.82 -0.34
N ASP A 39 -23.74 -1.39 0.20
CA ASP A 39 -24.66 -0.50 -0.50
C ASP A 39 -24.06 0.90 -0.73
N SER A 40 -23.19 1.36 0.16
CA SER A 40 -22.46 2.63 -0.02
C SER A 40 -21.52 2.55 -1.22
N ILE A 41 -20.75 1.47 -1.33
CA ILE A 41 -19.86 1.21 -2.47
C ILE A 41 -20.66 1.10 -3.76
N LYS A 42 -21.74 0.30 -3.76
CA LYS A 42 -22.60 0.09 -4.92
C LYS A 42 -23.15 1.40 -5.46
N ARG A 43 -23.76 2.22 -4.59
CA ARG A 43 -24.29 3.54 -4.99
C ARG A 43 -23.22 4.40 -5.66
N PHE A 44 -22.02 4.44 -5.10
CA PHE A 44 -20.93 5.25 -5.66
C PHE A 44 -20.48 4.74 -7.03
N LEU A 45 -20.22 3.44 -7.18
CA LEU A 45 -19.77 2.84 -8.44
C LEU A 45 -20.81 3.01 -9.55
N MET A 46 -22.11 2.87 -9.24
CA MET A 46 -23.20 3.04 -10.23
C MET A 46 -23.40 4.50 -10.63
N ALA A 47 -23.11 5.46 -9.75
CA ALA A 47 -23.24 6.88 -10.04
C ALA A 47 -22.04 7.45 -10.83
N LYS A 48 -20.92 6.76 -10.88
CA LYS A 48 -19.68 7.21 -11.52
C LYS A 48 -19.20 6.20 -12.56
N ASN A 49 -18.72 6.70 -13.68
CA ASN A 49 -18.17 5.84 -14.74
C ASN A 49 -16.68 5.55 -14.46
N ILE A 50 -16.38 4.74 -13.44
CA ILE A 50 -15.01 4.41 -13.03
C ILE A 50 -14.36 3.43 -13.99
N ASP A 51 -13.09 3.65 -14.34
CA ASP A 51 -12.26 2.75 -15.16
C ASP A 51 -11.19 2.05 -14.31
N VAL A 52 -10.59 2.79 -13.37
CA VAL A 52 -9.49 2.31 -12.52
C VAL A 52 -9.81 2.59 -11.07
N VAL A 53 -9.45 1.67 -10.20
CA VAL A 53 -9.48 1.85 -8.74
C VAL A 53 -8.04 1.82 -8.22
N ILE A 54 -7.63 2.87 -7.52
CA ILE A 54 -6.41 2.90 -6.71
C ILE A 54 -6.85 2.80 -5.24
N HIS A 55 -6.59 1.63 -4.65
CA HIS A 55 -7.08 1.32 -3.30
C HIS A 55 -5.98 1.55 -2.26
N CYS A 56 -5.97 2.75 -1.66
CA CYS A 56 -5.06 3.16 -0.59
C CYS A 56 -5.70 3.09 0.81
N ALA A 57 -7.03 2.96 0.90
CA ALA A 57 -7.72 2.92 2.17
C ALA A 57 -7.31 1.71 3.01
N ALA A 58 -6.75 1.95 4.18
CA ALA A 58 -6.36 0.91 5.13
C ALA A 58 -6.11 1.51 6.53
N LEU A 59 -6.29 0.70 7.57
CA LEU A 59 -5.74 0.96 8.88
C LEU A 59 -4.26 0.56 8.89
N VAL A 60 -3.34 1.55 8.87
CA VAL A 60 -1.89 1.31 8.63
C VAL A 60 -1.02 1.37 9.89
N ARG A 61 -1.52 1.87 11.03
CA ARG A 61 -0.75 1.97 12.27
C ARG A 61 -0.58 0.60 12.91
N MET A 62 0.64 0.03 12.88
CA MET A 62 0.96 -1.32 13.38
C MET A 62 0.47 -1.54 14.82
N ASN A 63 0.74 -0.58 15.74
CA ASN A 63 0.26 -0.67 17.13
C ASN A 63 -1.27 -0.68 17.24
N LYS A 64 -1.98 0.09 16.40
CA LYS A 64 -3.44 0.04 16.39
C LYS A 64 -3.96 -1.30 15.88
N CYS A 65 -3.36 -1.86 14.82
CA CYS A 65 -3.71 -3.19 14.33
C CYS A 65 -3.38 -4.29 15.34
N GLN A 66 -2.30 -4.12 16.11
CA GLN A 66 -1.90 -5.08 17.14
C GLN A 66 -2.86 -5.07 18.32
N ASN A 67 -3.26 -3.88 18.78
CA ASN A 67 -4.12 -3.71 19.96
C ASN A 67 -5.62 -3.90 19.63
N ASN A 68 -6.03 -3.66 18.38
CA ASN A 68 -7.42 -3.78 17.92
C ASN A 68 -7.47 -4.57 16.59
N PRO A 69 -7.25 -5.90 16.65
CA PRO A 69 -7.20 -6.73 15.43
C PRO A 69 -8.54 -6.79 14.70
N ASP A 70 -9.66 -6.66 15.40
CA ASP A 70 -11.01 -6.54 14.86
C ASP A 70 -11.14 -5.32 13.92
N HIS A 71 -10.59 -4.19 14.30
CA HIS A 71 -10.56 -2.99 13.44
C HIS A 71 -9.68 -3.21 12.20
N ALA A 72 -8.56 -3.94 12.33
CA ALA A 72 -7.72 -4.29 11.19
C ALA A 72 -8.47 -5.24 10.23
N ILE A 73 -9.18 -6.24 10.76
CA ILE A 73 -10.03 -7.15 9.98
C ILE A 73 -11.13 -6.35 9.25
N THR A 74 -11.88 -5.55 9.97
CA THR A 74 -13.03 -4.81 9.42
C THR A 74 -12.59 -3.83 8.33
N ASN A 75 -11.55 -3.03 8.56
CA ASN A 75 -11.14 -2.02 7.57
C ASN A 75 -10.31 -2.61 6.43
N ASN A 76 -9.33 -3.47 6.72
CA ASN A 76 -8.37 -3.91 5.72
C ASN A 76 -8.85 -5.14 4.95
N ILE A 77 -9.48 -6.13 5.63
CA ILE A 77 -9.93 -7.35 4.98
C ILE A 77 -11.36 -7.18 4.46
N ILE A 78 -12.32 -6.91 5.35
CA ILE A 78 -13.74 -6.83 4.99
C ILE A 78 -13.98 -5.66 4.04
N GLY A 79 -13.48 -4.45 4.36
CA GLY A 79 -13.61 -3.27 3.50
C GLY A 79 -13.06 -3.48 2.10
N THR A 80 -11.87 -4.11 1.97
CA THR A 80 -11.31 -4.45 0.65
C THR A 80 -12.15 -5.52 -0.05
N SER A 81 -12.58 -6.55 0.67
CA SER A 81 -13.41 -7.63 0.10
C SER A 81 -14.76 -7.11 -0.40
N ASN A 82 -15.41 -6.23 0.36
CA ASN A 82 -16.66 -5.57 -0.07
C ASN A 82 -16.46 -4.79 -1.37
N LEU A 83 -15.38 -4.01 -1.47
CA LEU A 83 -15.05 -3.26 -2.69
C LEU A 83 -14.83 -4.21 -3.88
N VAL A 84 -14.09 -5.29 -3.69
CA VAL A 84 -13.86 -6.32 -4.72
C VAL A 84 -15.17 -6.95 -5.17
N VAL A 85 -16.05 -7.35 -4.24
CA VAL A 85 -17.36 -7.92 -4.55
C VAL A 85 -18.21 -6.95 -5.37
N GLN A 86 -18.27 -5.68 -4.96
CA GLN A 86 -19.05 -4.66 -5.67
C GLN A 86 -18.49 -4.35 -7.07
N ILE A 87 -17.17 -4.43 -7.25
CA ILE A 87 -16.55 -4.31 -8.58
C ILE A 87 -16.94 -5.50 -9.48
N ILE A 88 -16.92 -6.73 -8.95
CA ILE A 88 -17.35 -7.92 -9.71
C ILE A 88 -18.81 -7.79 -10.12
N GLU A 89 -19.69 -7.36 -9.22
CA GLU A 89 -21.11 -7.16 -9.52
C GLU A 89 -21.32 -6.06 -10.55
N ALA A 90 -20.67 -4.91 -10.39
CA ALA A 90 -20.71 -3.80 -11.34
C ALA A 90 -20.19 -4.22 -12.72
N SER A 91 -19.09 -4.98 -12.78
CA SER A 91 -18.54 -5.52 -14.03
C SER A 91 -19.54 -6.43 -14.76
N ARG A 92 -20.25 -7.31 -14.04
CA ARG A 92 -21.29 -8.18 -14.61
C ARG A 92 -22.49 -7.38 -15.17
N GLN A 93 -22.91 -6.32 -14.44
CA GLN A 93 -24.05 -5.50 -14.85
C GLN A 93 -23.73 -4.60 -16.04
N THR A 94 -22.55 -3.96 -16.03
CA THR A 94 -22.19 -2.96 -17.03
C THR A 94 -21.40 -3.53 -18.22
N LYS A 95 -20.98 -4.80 -18.15
CA LYS A 95 -20.04 -5.44 -19.11
C LYS A 95 -18.70 -4.72 -19.25
N LYS A 96 -18.31 -3.96 -18.24
CA LYS A 96 -17.08 -3.18 -18.18
C LYS A 96 -16.02 -3.89 -17.33
N ASN A 97 -14.78 -3.87 -17.77
CA ASN A 97 -13.65 -4.28 -16.95
C ASN A 97 -13.17 -3.10 -16.10
N TYR A 98 -12.89 -3.37 -14.83
CA TYR A 98 -12.31 -2.43 -13.88
C TYR A 98 -10.88 -2.87 -13.60
N ARG A 99 -9.92 -1.97 -13.83
CA ARG A 99 -8.55 -2.17 -13.37
C ARG A 99 -8.46 -1.85 -11.88
N PHE A 100 -7.85 -2.73 -11.08
CA PHE A 100 -7.74 -2.57 -9.64
C PHE A 100 -6.29 -2.56 -9.17
N ILE A 101 -5.82 -1.45 -8.63
CA ILE A 101 -4.48 -1.31 -8.05
C ILE A 101 -4.60 -1.26 -6.53
N HIS A 102 -4.09 -2.29 -5.86
CA HIS A 102 -4.12 -2.42 -4.41
C HIS A 102 -2.77 -2.07 -3.81
N ILE A 103 -2.74 -1.08 -2.92
CA ILE A 103 -1.53 -0.75 -2.18
C ILE A 103 -1.39 -1.70 -1.00
N SER A 104 -0.46 -2.63 -1.11
CA SER A 104 -0.05 -3.57 -0.06
C SER A 104 1.26 -3.10 0.60
N THR A 105 1.98 -3.98 1.26
CA THR A 105 3.11 -3.65 2.12
C THR A 105 4.21 -4.71 2.07
N ASP A 106 5.46 -4.31 2.37
CA ASP A 106 6.57 -5.20 2.66
C ASP A 106 6.35 -6.05 3.93
N ALA A 107 5.45 -5.63 4.83
CA ALA A 107 5.12 -6.34 6.05
C ALA A 107 4.37 -7.69 5.83
N VAL A 108 4.04 -8.04 4.59
CA VAL A 108 3.54 -9.38 4.25
C VAL A 108 4.66 -10.42 4.22
N TYR A 109 5.91 -9.99 4.14
CA TYR A 109 7.08 -10.88 4.19
C TYR A 109 7.55 -11.12 5.65
N PRO A 110 8.31 -12.21 5.91
CA PRO A 110 8.79 -12.54 7.26
C PRO A 110 9.67 -11.46 7.89
N GLY A 111 10.46 -10.74 7.11
CA GLY A 111 11.30 -9.65 7.59
C GLY A 111 12.60 -10.10 8.28
N ASP A 112 13.07 -11.31 7.99
CA ASP A 112 14.26 -11.93 8.59
C ASP A 112 15.51 -11.88 7.69
N ARG A 113 15.35 -12.08 6.36
CA ARG A 113 16.48 -12.23 5.42
C ARG A 113 16.60 -11.15 4.35
N GLY A 114 15.50 -10.41 4.09
CA GLY A 114 15.46 -9.41 3.03
C GLY A 114 15.48 -9.98 1.61
N ASN A 115 15.58 -9.05 0.64
CA ASN A 115 15.61 -9.33 -0.80
C ASN A 115 14.46 -10.23 -1.27
N TYR A 116 13.26 -10.03 -0.70
CA TYR A 116 12.06 -10.80 -1.06
C TYR A 116 11.57 -10.42 -2.45
N ASN A 117 11.42 -11.39 -3.33
CA ASN A 117 10.71 -11.22 -4.60
C ASN A 117 9.21 -11.55 -4.44
N GLU A 118 8.43 -11.32 -5.49
CA GLU A 118 6.97 -11.49 -5.48
C GLU A 118 6.51 -12.92 -5.20
N ASN A 119 7.37 -13.92 -5.51
CA ASN A 119 7.13 -15.35 -5.28
C ASN A 119 7.64 -15.83 -3.91
N SER A 120 8.28 -14.96 -3.14
CA SER A 120 8.73 -15.32 -1.78
C SER A 120 7.54 -15.62 -0.89
N LYS A 121 7.73 -16.56 0.06
CA LYS A 121 6.69 -16.91 1.03
C LYS A 121 6.26 -15.66 1.83
N THR A 122 4.95 -15.47 1.94
CA THR A 122 4.35 -14.42 2.75
C THR A 122 3.97 -14.98 4.11
N ILE A 123 4.70 -14.57 5.15
CA ILE A 123 4.48 -14.93 6.56
C ILE A 123 4.63 -13.64 7.36
N PRO A 124 3.55 -12.84 7.48
CA PRO A 124 3.59 -11.58 8.19
C PRO A 124 4.01 -11.71 9.65
N TYR A 125 4.83 -10.79 10.13
CA TYR A 125 5.32 -10.75 11.50
C TYR A 125 4.42 -9.97 12.47
N ASN A 126 3.32 -9.35 11.98
CA ASN A 126 2.37 -8.59 12.81
C ASN A 126 0.95 -8.58 12.21
N ASN A 127 -0.03 -8.14 13.02
CA ASN A 127 -1.44 -8.10 12.62
C ASN A 127 -1.72 -7.16 11.44
N TYR A 128 -0.94 -6.08 11.27
CA TYR A 128 -1.05 -5.22 10.10
C TYR A 128 -0.71 -6.00 8.81
N GLY A 129 0.44 -6.67 8.79
CA GLY A 129 0.83 -7.49 7.65
C GLY A 129 -0.18 -8.58 7.33
N TRP A 130 -0.69 -9.30 8.35
CA TRP A 130 -1.74 -10.31 8.16
C TRP A 130 -3.02 -9.73 7.59
N SER A 131 -3.46 -8.54 8.03
CA SER A 131 -4.65 -7.90 7.50
C SER A 131 -4.47 -7.44 6.04
N LYS A 132 -3.26 -6.99 5.67
CA LYS A 132 -2.94 -6.63 4.29
C LYS A 132 -2.84 -7.85 3.38
N LEU A 133 -2.24 -8.95 3.87
CA LEU A 133 -2.20 -10.22 3.13
C LEU A 133 -3.62 -10.79 2.92
N GLY A 134 -4.50 -10.71 3.93
CA GLY A 134 -5.91 -11.10 3.79
C GLY A 134 -6.63 -10.30 2.70
N ALA A 135 -6.36 -9.00 2.59
CA ALA A 135 -6.87 -8.16 1.51
C ALA A 135 -6.33 -8.57 0.13
N GLU A 136 -5.03 -8.92 0.01
CA GLU A 136 -4.45 -9.43 -1.24
C GLU A 136 -5.18 -10.67 -1.76
N CYS A 137 -5.65 -11.56 -0.87
CA CYS A 137 -6.38 -12.76 -1.27
C CYS A 137 -7.67 -12.43 -2.03
N ALA A 138 -8.44 -11.43 -1.57
CA ALA A 138 -9.65 -10.99 -2.28
C ALA A 138 -9.32 -10.32 -3.62
N VAL A 139 -8.31 -9.45 -3.65
CA VAL A 139 -7.92 -8.70 -4.86
C VAL A 139 -7.47 -9.63 -5.99
N ARG A 140 -6.79 -10.74 -5.67
CA ARG A 140 -6.34 -11.75 -6.65
C ARG A 140 -7.47 -12.41 -7.44
N LEU A 141 -8.72 -12.30 -6.98
CA LEU A 141 -9.89 -12.84 -7.69
C LEU A 141 -10.36 -11.93 -8.83
N LEU A 142 -9.87 -10.70 -8.92
CA LEU A 142 -10.16 -9.79 -10.03
C LEU A 142 -9.28 -10.12 -11.25
N PRO A 143 -9.84 -10.14 -12.47
CA PRO A 143 -9.06 -10.48 -13.67
C PRO A 143 -8.01 -9.42 -14.03
N ASP A 144 -8.28 -8.15 -13.77
CA ASP A 144 -7.35 -7.03 -14.02
C ASP A 144 -6.98 -6.37 -12.68
N HIS A 145 -5.93 -6.90 -12.04
CA HIS A 145 -5.44 -6.37 -10.77
C HIS A 145 -3.92 -6.17 -10.76
N ALA A 146 -3.47 -5.18 -10.00
CA ALA A 146 -2.09 -5.03 -9.61
C ALA A 146 -2.01 -4.88 -8.08
N ILE A 147 -1.27 -5.79 -7.41
CA ILE A 147 -0.98 -5.71 -5.99
C ILE A 147 0.42 -5.13 -5.84
N VAL A 148 0.50 -3.95 -5.26
CA VAL A 148 1.75 -3.21 -5.04
C VAL A 148 2.23 -3.45 -3.62
N ARG A 149 3.25 -4.28 -3.43
CA ARG A 149 3.95 -4.39 -2.14
C ARG A 149 5.01 -3.32 -2.08
N THR A 150 4.91 -2.44 -1.11
CA THR A 150 5.77 -1.24 -1.02
C THR A 150 5.99 -0.83 0.43
N THR A 151 6.96 0.03 0.62
CA THR A 151 7.20 0.76 1.87
C THR A 151 7.78 2.13 1.51
N PHE A 152 7.31 3.19 2.16
CA PHE A 152 7.63 4.56 1.78
C PHE A 152 7.64 5.50 3.00
N PHE A 153 8.22 6.68 2.82
CA PHE A 153 8.31 7.71 3.84
C PHE A 153 8.06 9.10 3.23
N ASP A 154 7.77 10.08 4.10
CA ASP A 154 7.68 11.49 3.74
C ASP A 154 9.10 12.08 3.74
N GLU A 155 9.63 12.36 2.56
CA GLU A 155 10.97 12.94 2.40
C GLU A 155 11.04 14.39 2.89
N ASP A 156 9.93 15.12 2.84
CA ASP A 156 9.83 16.51 3.28
C ASP A 156 9.61 16.62 4.80
N ASN A 157 9.03 15.56 5.42
CA ASN A 157 8.67 15.57 6.84
C ASN A 157 8.95 14.22 7.49
N ILE A 158 10.22 13.92 7.73
CA ILE A 158 10.64 12.71 8.45
C ILE A 158 10.18 12.78 9.90
N ARG A 159 9.16 12.04 10.22
CA ARG A 159 8.38 12.11 11.47
C ARG A 159 9.22 11.90 12.74
N PHE A 160 10.21 11.02 12.69
CA PHE A 160 10.99 10.62 13.87
C PHE A 160 12.38 11.25 13.87
N LYS A 161 12.85 11.65 15.05
CA LYS A 161 14.19 12.22 15.23
C LYS A 161 15.30 11.18 15.15
N THR A 162 14.96 9.89 15.27
CA THR A 162 15.91 8.78 15.23
C THR A 162 15.52 7.79 14.15
N SER A 163 16.50 7.05 13.61
CA SER A 163 16.27 5.97 12.66
C SER A 163 17.27 4.84 12.87
N ALA A 164 16.83 3.60 12.66
CA ALA A 164 17.61 2.40 12.96
C ALA A 164 18.70 2.15 11.91
N THR A 165 19.90 1.83 12.41
CA THR A 165 21.05 1.44 11.58
C THR A 165 21.04 -0.04 11.19
N ASP A 166 20.23 -0.85 11.87
CA ASP A 166 20.14 -2.31 11.78
C ASP A 166 18.75 -2.82 11.35
N ILE A 167 17.91 -1.93 10.83
CA ILE A 167 16.67 -2.28 10.11
C ILE A 167 16.88 -1.98 8.63
N TYR A 168 16.73 -3.00 7.77
CA TYR A 168 16.92 -2.87 6.33
C TYR A 168 15.58 -2.94 5.58
N LYS A 169 15.42 -2.04 4.61
CA LYS A 169 14.20 -1.91 3.81
C LYS A 169 14.52 -1.49 2.37
N SER A 170 13.49 -1.60 1.53
CA SER A 170 13.46 -0.98 0.19
C SER A 170 12.57 0.27 0.15
N ASN A 171 12.53 1.01 1.29
CA ASN A 171 11.67 2.19 1.41
C ASN A 171 12.10 3.30 0.44
N MET A 172 11.11 4.02 -0.07
CA MET A 172 11.29 5.07 -1.07
C MET A 172 10.57 6.35 -0.65
N PRO A 173 10.96 7.52 -1.19
CA PRO A 173 10.19 8.75 -1.07
C PRO A 173 8.75 8.55 -1.56
N VAL A 174 7.78 9.13 -0.88
CA VAL A 174 6.38 8.99 -1.29
C VAL A 174 6.11 9.61 -2.66
N THR A 175 6.83 10.67 -3.03
CA THR A 175 6.71 11.30 -4.35
C THR A 175 7.14 10.36 -5.47
N ASP A 176 8.17 9.55 -5.28
CA ASP A 176 8.61 8.56 -6.26
C ASP A 176 7.64 7.39 -6.36
N LEU A 177 7.03 6.98 -5.23
CA LEU A 177 5.95 5.99 -5.27
C LEU A 177 4.75 6.50 -6.07
N VAL A 178 4.35 7.76 -5.91
CA VAL A 178 3.24 8.36 -6.67
C VAL A 178 3.51 8.33 -8.18
N LYS A 179 4.74 8.64 -8.62
CA LYS A 179 5.16 8.52 -10.03
C LYS A 179 5.07 7.07 -10.50
N SER A 180 5.61 6.14 -9.70
CA SER A 180 5.53 4.70 -10.01
C SER A 180 4.10 4.20 -10.12
N LEU A 181 3.19 4.64 -9.26
CA LEU A 181 1.77 4.30 -9.36
C LEU A 181 1.13 4.88 -10.62
N HIS A 182 1.51 6.08 -11.02
CA HIS A 182 1.05 6.66 -12.28
C HIS A 182 1.49 5.80 -13.48
N GLU A 183 2.76 5.41 -13.55
CA GLU A 183 3.26 4.51 -14.60
C GLU A 183 2.54 3.15 -14.58
N LEU A 184 2.34 2.56 -13.39
CA LEU A 184 1.65 1.28 -13.22
C LEU A 184 0.20 1.31 -13.72
N VAL A 185 -0.51 2.43 -13.54
CA VAL A 185 -1.89 2.60 -14.03
C VAL A 185 -1.96 2.34 -15.54
N TYR A 186 -0.95 2.75 -16.29
CA TYR A 186 -0.91 2.65 -17.76
C TYR A 186 -0.12 1.45 -18.28
N SER A 187 0.59 0.71 -17.43
CA SER A 187 1.49 -0.38 -17.85
C SER A 187 0.77 -1.64 -18.36
N GLY A 188 -0.52 -1.81 -18.06
CA GLY A 188 -1.23 -3.06 -18.36
C GLY A 188 -0.76 -4.27 -17.54
N PHE A 189 0.16 -4.11 -16.60
CA PHE A 189 0.67 -5.20 -15.76
C PHE A 189 -0.44 -5.80 -14.89
N ILE A 190 -0.52 -7.12 -14.84
CA ILE A 190 -1.44 -7.90 -13.99
C ILE A 190 -0.63 -8.78 -13.04
N GLY A 191 -0.97 -8.75 -11.76
CA GLY A 191 -0.34 -9.59 -10.74
C GLY A 191 0.19 -8.84 -9.55
N THR A 192 1.20 -9.39 -8.88
CA THR A 192 1.86 -8.75 -7.73
C THR A 192 3.20 -8.18 -8.18
N VAL A 193 3.53 -6.99 -7.70
CA VAL A 193 4.81 -6.32 -7.97
C VAL A 193 5.34 -5.65 -6.70
N ASN A 194 6.64 -5.79 -6.46
CA ASN A 194 7.35 -5.03 -5.44
C ASN A 194 7.82 -3.70 -6.03
N ILE A 195 7.44 -2.60 -5.39
CA ILE A 195 7.87 -1.26 -5.78
C ILE A 195 8.60 -0.62 -4.61
N GLY A 196 9.87 -0.31 -4.80
CA GLY A 196 10.76 0.27 -3.81
C GLY A 196 12.15 0.53 -4.38
N LEU A 197 13.05 1.04 -3.54
CA LEU A 197 14.44 1.27 -3.90
C LEU A 197 15.33 0.08 -3.47
N GLU A 198 16.61 0.17 -3.73
CA GLU A 198 17.61 -0.81 -3.29
C GLU A 198 17.57 -1.01 -1.76
N ARG A 199 18.03 -2.18 -1.31
CA ARG A 199 18.18 -2.49 0.12
C ARG A 199 19.12 -1.49 0.79
N MET A 200 18.64 -0.85 1.85
CA MET A 200 19.44 0.09 2.64
C MET A 200 18.95 0.12 4.08
N SER A 201 19.82 0.48 5.05
CA SER A 201 19.35 0.72 6.41
C SER A 201 18.37 1.90 6.45
N ASP A 202 17.42 1.86 7.37
CA ASP A 202 16.44 2.95 7.52
C ASP A 202 17.15 4.28 7.84
N PHE A 203 18.24 4.23 8.59
CA PHE A 203 19.08 5.40 8.89
C PHE A 203 19.79 5.93 7.64
N ASP A 204 20.53 5.08 6.90
CA ASP A 204 21.30 5.53 5.72
C ASP A 204 20.39 6.05 4.60
N ARG A 205 19.14 5.60 4.54
CA ARG A 205 18.15 6.13 3.65
C ARG A 205 17.71 7.54 4.06
N LYS A 206 17.28 7.70 5.30
CA LYS A 206 16.65 8.93 5.78
C LYS A 206 17.65 10.07 6.03
N ILE A 207 18.89 9.78 6.37
CA ILE A 207 19.91 10.82 6.57
C ILE A 207 20.17 11.63 5.28
N LYS A 208 19.93 11.05 4.12
CA LYS A 208 20.05 11.74 2.82
C LYS A 208 19.02 12.88 2.67
N TYR A 209 17.90 12.81 3.38
CA TYR A 209 16.80 13.78 3.33
C TYR A 209 16.73 14.65 4.60
N ASN A 210 17.21 14.13 5.73
CA ASN A 210 17.30 14.87 6.98
C ASN A 210 18.66 14.62 7.66
N PRO A 211 19.66 15.50 7.42
CA PRO A 211 20.99 15.37 8.03
C PRO A 211 21.02 15.43 9.56
N SER A 212 19.94 15.91 10.20
CA SER A 212 19.84 15.98 11.66
C SER A 212 19.30 14.72 12.33
N ILE A 213 18.95 13.68 11.53
CA ILE A 213 18.43 12.43 12.09
C ILE A 213 19.49 11.69 12.90
N MET A 214 19.14 11.21 14.08
CA MET A 214 20.05 10.51 14.97
C MET A 214 19.96 9.00 14.77
N LYS A 215 21.07 8.31 15.02
CA LYS A 215 21.12 6.85 15.00
C LYS A 215 20.36 6.26 16.17
N THR A 216 19.73 5.13 15.94
CA THR A 216 19.18 4.22 16.96
C THR A 216 19.29 2.78 16.46
N THR A 217 18.88 1.82 17.27
CA THR A 217 18.84 0.40 16.92
C THR A 217 17.42 -0.12 16.89
N ARG A 218 17.22 -1.27 16.22
CA ARG A 218 15.95 -1.98 16.26
C ARG A 218 15.48 -2.26 17.68
N SER A 219 16.39 -2.78 18.51
CA SER A 219 16.09 -3.14 19.90
C SER A 219 15.60 -1.95 20.73
N GLU A 220 16.19 -0.76 20.55
CA GLU A 220 15.74 0.47 21.22
C GLU A 220 14.34 0.88 20.77
N ILE A 221 14.05 0.79 19.46
CA ILE A 221 12.72 1.12 18.94
C ILE A 221 11.69 0.11 19.45
N GLU A 222 11.97 -1.19 19.41
CA GLU A 222 11.09 -2.24 19.90
C GLU A 222 10.73 -2.04 21.39
N LYS A 223 11.75 -1.73 22.21
CA LYS A 223 11.57 -1.44 23.63
C LYS A 223 10.66 -0.23 23.87
N PHE A 224 10.84 0.83 23.08
CA PHE A 224 10.05 2.05 23.22
C PHE A 224 8.62 1.87 22.70
N ALA A 225 8.45 1.19 21.55
CA ALA A 225 7.17 1.07 20.87
C ALA A 225 6.31 -0.12 21.34
N GLY A 226 6.91 -1.07 22.07
CA GLY A 226 6.23 -2.29 22.56
C GLY A 226 5.79 -3.23 21.42
N ILE A 227 6.46 -3.19 20.28
CA ILE A 227 6.15 -4.02 19.11
C ILE A 227 7.43 -4.64 18.56
N SER A 228 7.33 -5.85 18.01
CA SER A 228 8.43 -6.47 17.27
C SER A 228 8.54 -5.88 15.86
N LEU A 229 9.77 -5.63 15.42
CA LEU A 229 10.09 -5.08 14.10
C LEU A 229 10.90 -6.09 13.29
N PRO A 230 10.75 -6.09 11.95
CA PRO A 230 11.58 -6.92 11.09
C PRO A 230 13.02 -6.41 11.11
N GLN A 231 13.98 -7.33 10.97
CA GLN A 231 15.37 -6.94 10.77
C GLN A 231 15.63 -6.51 9.34
N ASP A 232 15.06 -7.25 8.39
CA ASP A 232 15.26 -7.01 6.97
C ASP A 232 14.01 -7.37 6.17
N SER A 233 13.18 -6.38 5.86
CA SER A 233 12.01 -6.50 4.98
C SER A 233 12.27 -5.98 3.57
N SER A 234 13.55 -5.83 3.18
CA SER A 234 13.90 -5.37 1.84
C SER A 234 13.34 -6.28 0.75
N MET A 235 12.99 -5.67 -0.36
CA MET A 235 12.36 -6.34 -1.50
C MET A 235 13.31 -6.34 -2.71
N ASN A 236 13.23 -7.39 -3.51
CA ASN A 236 13.75 -7.37 -4.88
C ASN A 236 12.70 -6.69 -5.77
N CYS A 237 13.09 -5.60 -6.43
CA CYS A 237 12.22 -4.81 -7.29
C CYS A 237 12.58 -4.97 -8.79
N ASP A 238 13.28 -6.02 -9.17
CA ASP A 238 13.71 -6.25 -10.57
C ASP A 238 12.53 -6.37 -11.53
N LEU A 239 11.40 -6.93 -11.07
CA LEU A 239 10.20 -7.01 -11.89
C LEU A 239 9.67 -5.61 -12.22
N TRP A 240 9.59 -4.72 -11.24
CA TRP A 240 9.18 -3.33 -11.45
C TRP A 240 10.11 -2.61 -12.42
N ASN A 241 11.42 -2.75 -12.22
CA ASN A 241 12.42 -2.15 -13.10
C ASN A 241 12.34 -2.62 -14.57
N LYS A 242 11.83 -3.84 -14.81
CA LYS A 242 11.57 -4.34 -16.17
C LYS A 242 10.29 -3.74 -16.75
N ILE A 243 9.23 -3.62 -15.96
CA ILE A 243 7.95 -3.02 -16.38
C ILE A 243 8.14 -1.57 -16.81
N CYS A 244 8.92 -0.76 -16.06
CA CYS A 244 9.21 0.64 -16.41
C CYS A 244 10.06 0.82 -17.68
N LYS A 245 10.75 -0.24 -18.15
CA LYS A 245 11.60 -0.18 -19.36
C LYS A 245 10.89 -0.69 -20.62
N SER A 246 9.72 -1.28 -20.47
CA SER A 246 8.91 -1.83 -21.57
C SER A 246 7.88 -0.82 -22.08
#